data_8c62f0197d91e21d77047ff9305f6689
#
_entry.id   8c62f0197d91e21d77047ff9305f6689
#
_cell.length_a   1.000
_cell.length_b   1.000
_cell.length_c   1.000
_cell.angle_alpha   90.00
_cell.angle_beta   90.00
_cell.angle_gamma   90.00
#
_symmetry.space_group_name_H-M   'P 1'
#
loop_
_entity.id
_entity.type
_entity.pdbx_description
1 polymer ?
#
loop_
_entity_poly.entity_id
_entity_poly.type
_entity_poly.pdbx_seq_one_letter_code
_entity_poly.pdbx_strand_id
1 'polypeptide(L)'
;EKDLSDIIEKSYSVFRKKNVVELNRVGDRTVLELFHGPTLAFKDVAMQLLGSFYEYYLSNKNEKINIVVATSGDTGAAAIDAIKGKKNINIFVLHPHNRISTIQRKLMTTGNEKNVFNVAINGNFDDCQNLVKAMFADKSFSSSINMSGVNSINWARIIAQSVYYFYSFFLIKDRSQPINFSVPTGNFGDV
;
A
#
# COMPACT_ATOMS: atom_id res chain seq x y z
N GLU A 1 16.39 16.52 -5.88
CA GLU A 1 15.48 17.05 -4.82
C GLU A 1 14.14 17.47 -5.40
N LYS A 2 14.11 18.25 -6.49
CA LYS A 2 12.87 18.71 -7.12
C LYS A 2 11.96 17.56 -7.52
N ASP A 3 12.48 16.56 -8.23
CA ASP A 3 11.73 15.39 -8.66
C ASP A 3 11.10 14.63 -7.48
N LEU A 4 11.80 14.54 -6.34
CA LEU A 4 11.28 13.90 -5.13
C LEU A 4 10.11 14.69 -4.54
N SER A 5 10.20 16.02 -4.49
CA SER A 5 9.10 16.88 -4.02
C SER A 5 7.87 16.71 -4.89
N ASP A 6 8.04 16.74 -6.21
CA ASP A 6 6.95 16.58 -7.19
C ASP A 6 6.28 15.21 -7.06
N ILE A 7 7.08 14.14 -6.83
CA ILE A 7 6.57 12.78 -6.60
C ILE A 7 5.74 12.73 -5.31
N ILE A 8 6.24 13.32 -4.23
CA ILE A 8 5.55 13.35 -2.93
C ILE A 8 4.23 14.11 -3.05
N GLU A 9 4.24 15.32 -3.62
CA GLU A 9 3.03 16.12 -3.81
C GLU A 9 1.99 15.39 -4.64
N LYS A 10 2.40 14.82 -5.78
CA LYS A 10 1.52 14.02 -6.62
C LYS A 10 0.92 12.83 -5.88
N SER A 11 1.74 12.11 -5.12
CA SER A 11 1.32 10.90 -4.38
C SER A 11 0.25 11.21 -3.35
N TYR A 12 0.39 12.32 -2.64
CA TYR A 12 -0.51 12.66 -1.54
C TYR A 12 -1.64 13.62 -1.92
N SER A 13 -1.69 14.10 -3.16
CA SER A 13 -2.78 14.95 -3.67
C SER A 13 -4.16 14.27 -3.63
N VAL A 14 -4.20 12.95 -3.61
CA VAL A 14 -5.43 12.14 -3.54
C VAL A 14 -5.99 11.97 -2.12
N PHE A 15 -5.23 12.42 -1.11
CA PHE A 15 -5.66 12.34 0.29
C PHE A 15 -6.70 13.43 0.61
N ARG A 16 -7.63 13.10 1.51
CA ARG A 16 -8.71 14.02 1.92
C ARG A 16 -8.23 15.15 2.83
N LYS A 17 -7.06 14.99 3.42
CA LYS A 17 -6.44 15.95 4.33
C LYS A 17 -5.09 16.40 3.79
N LYS A 18 -4.83 17.70 3.88
CA LYS A 18 -3.57 18.31 3.42
C LYS A 18 -2.34 17.72 4.12
N ASN A 19 -2.46 17.37 5.38
CA ASN A 19 -1.37 16.82 6.18
C ASN A 19 -1.20 15.29 6.01
N VAL A 20 -1.99 14.66 5.13
CA VAL A 20 -2.00 13.20 4.88
C VAL A 20 -2.51 12.41 6.08
N VAL A 21 -1.98 12.66 7.26
CA VAL A 21 -2.38 12.10 8.56
C VAL A 21 -2.70 13.21 9.53
N GLU A 22 -3.56 12.95 10.50
CA GLU A 22 -3.92 13.93 11.54
C GLU A 22 -3.69 13.36 12.94
N LEU A 23 -3.35 14.26 13.86
CA LEU A 23 -3.16 13.95 15.27
C LEU A 23 -4.25 14.64 16.09
N ASN A 24 -5.20 13.87 16.60
CA ASN A 24 -6.35 14.38 17.32
C ASN A 24 -6.32 13.96 18.80
N ARG A 25 -6.59 14.93 19.70
CA ARG A 25 -6.67 14.64 21.12
C ARG A 25 -8.06 14.13 21.49
N VAL A 26 -8.12 12.97 22.16
CA VAL A 26 -9.36 12.36 22.67
C VAL A 26 -9.17 12.06 24.15
N GLY A 27 -9.68 12.94 25.00
CA GLY A 27 -9.47 12.87 26.44
C GLY A 27 -8.00 13.04 26.83
N ASP A 28 -7.43 12.05 27.50
CA ASP A 28 -6.02 11.97 27.91
C ASP A 28 -5.10 11.36 26.83
N ARG A 29 -5.66 10.91 25.75
CA ARG A 29 -4.93 10.21 24.67
C ARG A 29 -4.84 11.05 23.41
N THR A 30 -3.84 10.75 22.59
CA THR A 30 -3.69 11.31 21.25
C THR A 30 -3.88 10.19 20.24
N VAL A 31 -4.76 10.42 19.27
CA VAL A 31 -5.05 9.46 18.18
C VAL A 31 -4.40 9.94 16.90
N LEU A 32 -3.54 9.11 16.34
CA LEU A 32 -2.99 9.31 15.01
C LEU A 32 -3.92 8.65 13.99
N GLU A 33 -4.57 9.49 13.18
CA GLU A 33 -5.51 9.05 12.17
C GLU A 33 -4.79 8.77 10.84
N LEU A 34 -4.85 7.53 10.37
CA LEU A 34 -4.19 7.05 9.15
C LEU A 34 -5.16 6.71 8.00
N PHE A 35 -6.44 7.06 8.15
CA PHE A 35 -7.52 6.64 7.24
C PHE A 35 -7.95 7.74 6.24
N HIS A 36 -7.14 8.74 5.99
CA HIS A 36 -7.50 9.86 5.11
C HIS A 36 -7.16 9.61 3.63
N GLY A 37 -6.59 8.48 3.30
CA GLY A 37 -6.30 8.08 1.93
C GLY A 37 -7.52 7.55 1.17
N PRO A 38 -7.35 7.24 -0.12
CA PRO A 38 -8.46 6.86 -1.02
C PRO A 38 -9.17 5.57 -0.62
N THR A 39 -8.48 4.59 -0.01
CA THR A 39 -9.09 3.32 0.41
C THR A 39 -9.37 3.24 1.91
N LEU A 40 -9.15 4.33 2.65
CA LEU A 40 -9.38 4.44 4.09
C LEU A 40 -8.49 3.53 4.94
N ALA A 41 -7.43 2.99 4.38
CA ALA A 41 -6.47 2.16 5.08
C ALA A 41 -5.13 2.91 5.25
N PHE A 42 -4.43 2.69 6.37
CA PHE A 42 -3.08 3.24 6.59
C PHE A 42 -2.11 2.91 5.45
N LYS A 43 -2.37 1.81 4.76
CA LYS A 43 -1.59 1.31 3.61
C LYS A 43 -1.51 2.30 2.47
N ASP A 44 -2.50 3.19 2.33
CA ASP A 44 -2.51 4.24 1.30
C ASP A 44 -1.28 5.14 1.41
N VAL A 45 -0.82 5.46 2.63
CA VAL A 45 0.35 6.33 2.84
C VAL A 45 1.58 5.79 2.11
N ALA A 46 1.85 4.50 2.25
CA ALA A 46 2.99 3.90 1.58
C ALA A 46 2.71 3.54 0.11
N MET A 47 1.51 3.04 -0.20
CA MET A 47 1.20 2.55 -1.54
C MET A 47 1.15 3.66 -2.59
N GLN A 48 0.57 4.83 -2.27
CA GLN A 48 0.53 5.96 -3.19
C GLN A 48 1.93 6.45 -3.56
N LEU A 49 2.81 6.55 -2.56
CA LEU A 49 4.20 6.93 -2.79
C LEU A 49 4.95 5.87 -3.60
N LEU A 50 4.81 4.60 -3.25
CA LEU A 50 5.45 3.47 -3.95
C LEU A 50 4.99 3.40 -5.41
N GLY A 51 3.69 3.57 -5.67
CA GLY A 51 3.15 3.60 -7.03
C GLY A 51 3.73 4.73 -7.87
N SER A 52 3.94 5.90 -7.28
CA SER A 52 4.56 7.05 -7.96
C SER A 52 6.05 6.86 -8.20
N PHE A 53 6.78 6.22 -7.27
CA PHE A 53 8.18 5.86 -7.48
C PHE A 53 8.36 4.83 -8.60
N TYR A 54 7.53 3.80 -8.65
CA TYR A 54 7.56 2.85 -9.75
C TYR A 54 7.29 3.53 -11.10
N GLU A 55 6.27 4.38 -11.18
CA GLU A 55 5.95 5.11 -12.41
C GLU A 55 7.13 5.97 -12.88
N TYR A 56 7.73 6.74 -11.97
CA TYR A 56 8.90 7.57 -12.27
C TYR A 56 10.09 6.74 -12.78
N TYR A 57 10.46 5.70 -12.03
CA TYR A 57 11.60 4.85 -12.37
C TYR A 57 11.43 4.13 -13.72
N LEU A 58 10.26 3.51 -13.92
CA LEU A 58 9.97 2.72 -15.11
C LEU A 58 9.82 3.59 -16.35
N SER A 59 9.26 4.79 -16.22
CA SER A 59 9.15 5.74 -17.34
C SER A 59 10.52 6.18 -17.83
N ASN A 60 11.46 6.41 -16.91
CA ASN A 60 12.83 6.80 -17.25
C ASN A 60 13.65 5.69 -17.92
N LYS A 61 13.30 4.42 -17.64
CA LYS A 61 13.98 3.25 -18.22
C LYS A 61 13.25 2.62 -19.40
N ASN A 62 12.04 3.07 -19.70
CA ASN A 62 11.15 2.44 -20.68
C ASN A 62 10.93 0.93 -20.41
N GLU A 63 10.85 0.57 -19.12
CA GLU A 63 10.62 -0.78 -18.64
C GLU A 63 9.17 -0.96 -18.18
N LYS A 64 8.70 -2.22 -18.15
CA LYS A 64 7.40 -2.60 -17.59
C LYS A 64 7.57 -3.65 -16.53
N ILE A 65 6.73 -3.61 -15.50
CA ILE A 65 6.68 -4.62 -14.44
C ILE A 65 5.27 -5.19 -14.27
N ASN A 66 5.22 -6.41 -13.76
CA ASN A 66 4.00 -7.07 -13.33
C ASN A 66 4.04 -7.27 -11.82
N ILE A 67 3.22 -6.52 -11.10
CA ILE A 67 3.06 -6.66 -9.64
C ILE A 67 2.09 -7.80 -9.38
N VAL A 68 2.50 -8.77 -8.56
CA VAL A 68 1.63 -9.84 -8.10
C VAL A 68 1.53 -9.77 -6.58
N VAL A 69 0.31 -9.70 -6.07
CA VAL A 69 0.03 -9.55 -4.63
C VAL A 69 -1.08 -10.48 -4.17
N ALA A 70 -0.86 -11.17 -3.07
CA ALA A 70 -1.93 -11.83 -2.33
C ALA A 70 -2.51 -10.88 -1.28
N THR A 71 -3.82 -10.85 -1.15
CA THR A 71 -4.50 -9.94 -0.22
C THR A 71 -5.68 -10.60 0.50
N SER A 72 -5.90 -10.17 1.74
CA SER A 72 -7.15 -10.41 2.48
C SER A 72 -8.14 -9.24 2.33
N GLY A 73 -7.77 -8.19 1.56
CA GLY A 73 -8.63 -7.03 1.27
C GLY A 73 -7.86 -5.72 1.14
N ASP A 74 -7.47 -5.10 2.24
CA ASP A 74 -6.94 -3.72 2.27
C ASP A 74 -5.67 -3.51 1.45
N THR A 75 -4.73 -4.45 1.51
CA THR A 75 -3.47 -4.33 0.75
C THR A 75 -3.75 -4.34 -0.76
N GLY A 76 -4.67 -5.20 -1.20
CA GLY A 76 -5.08 -5.25 -2.60
C GLY A 76 -5.78 -3.96 -3.03
N ALA A 77 -6.70 -3.44 -2.23
CA ALA A 77 -7.40 -2.21 -2.52
C ALA A 77 -6.44 -1.01 -2.62
N ALA A 78 -5.54 -0.85 -1.64
CA ALA A 78 -4.55 0.23 -1.64
C ALA A 78 -3.56 0.12 -2.80
N ALA A 79 -3.11 -1.11 -3.13
CA ALA A 79 -2.21 -1.34 -4.26
C ALA A 79 -2.89 -1.07 -5.61
N ILE A 80 -4.12 -1.51 -5.80
CA ILE A 80 -4.90 -1.22 -7.00
C ILE A 80 -5.05 0.30 -7.16
N ASP A 81 -5.48 0.99 -6.11
CA ASP A 81 -5.70 2.43 -6.20
C ASP A 81 -4.43 3.19 -6.57
N ALA A 82 -3.29 2.79 -6.01
CA ALA A 82 -2.00 3.39 -6.29
C ALA A 82 -1.45 3.09 -7.71
N ILE A 83 -1.87 1.97 -8.33
CA ILE A 83 -1.30 1.47 -9.59
C ILE A 83 -2.25 1.65 -10.78
N LYS A 84 -3.57 1.70 -10.54
CA LYS A 84 -4.57 1.84 -11.61
C LYS A 84 -4.23 2.95 -12.60
N GLY A 85 -4.36 2.68 -13.87
CA GLY A 85 -4.12 3.65 -14.95
C GLY A 85 -2.65 3.95 -15.26
N LYS A 86 -1.68 3.42 -14.51
CA LYS A 86 -0.25 3.60 -14.79
C LYS A 86 0.20 2.73 -15.98
N LYS A 87 0.87 3.34 -16.97
CA LYS A 87 1.15 2.71 -18.26
C LYS A 87 2.16 1.55 -18.20
N ASN A 88 3.11 1.62 -17.29
CA ASN A 88 4.25 0.70 -17.23
C ASN A 88 4.10 -0.37 -16.14
N ILE A 89 2.95 -0.47 -15.50
CA ILE A 89 2.72 -1.38 -14.39
C ILE A 89 1.39 -2.11 -14.60
N ASN A 90 1.44 -3.43 -14.61
CA ASN A 90 0.25 -4.25 -14.42
C ASN A 90 0.19 -4.74 -12.97
N ILE A 91 -1.02 -4.90 -12.44
CA ILE A 91 -1.21 -5.48 -11.11
C ILE A 91 -2.18 -6.66 -11.15
N PHE A 92 -1.73 -7.77 -10.61
CA PHE A 92 -2.49 -9.02 -10.43
C PHE A 92 -2.74 -9.22 -8.94
N VAL A 93 -4.00 -9.16 -8.54
CA VAL A 93 -4.42 -9.25 -7.13
C VAL A 93 -5.11 -10.58 -6.89
N LEU A 94 -4.43 -11.47 -6.18
CA LEU A 94 -4.96 -12.76 -5.78
C LEU A 94 -5.68 -12.63 -4.44
N HIS A 95 -6.93 -13.03 -4.40
CA HIS A 95 -7.73 -12.98 -3.18
C HIS A 95 -8.62 -14.23 -3.03
N PRO A 96 -8.93 -14.65 -1.80
CA PRO A 96 -9.78 -15.82 -1.59
C PRO A 96 -11.22 -15.54 -2.03
N HIS A 97 -11.78 -16.45 -2.83
CA HIS A 97 -13.14 -16.32 -3.33
C HIS A 97 -14.15 -16.34 -2.18
N ASN A 98 -15.03 -15.34 -2.13
CA ASN A 98 -16.07 -15.14 -1.11
C ASN A 98 -15.58 -15.14 0.35
N ARG A 99 -14.29 -14.88 0.60
CA ARG A 99 -13.70 -14.83 1.96
C ARG A 99 -13.07 -13.48 2.30
N ILE A 100 -13.47 -12.43 1.62
CA ILE A 100 -13.14 -11.04 1.92
C ILE A 100 -14.44 -10.24 2.10
N SER A 101 -14.40 -9.14 2.84
CA SER A 101 -15.57 -8.33 3.06
C SER A 101 -16.13 -7.75 1.76
N THR A 102 -17.43 -7.52 1.71
CA THR A 102 -18.09 -6.95 0.53
C THR A 102 -17.53 -5.58 0.16
N ILE A 103 -17.16 -4.76 1.17
CA ILE A 103 -16.59 -3.42 0.95
C ILE A 103 -15.20 -3.56 0.31
N GLN A 104 -14.32 -4.38 0.87
CA GLN A 104 -12.98 -4.59 0.33
C GLN A 104 -13.03 -5.17 -1.09
N ARG A 105 -13.91 -6.13 -1.32
CA ARG A 105 -14.13 -6.68 -2.68
C ARG A 105 -14.57 -5.59 -3.66
N LYS A 106 -15.51 -4.75 -3.29
CA LYS A 106 -15.97 -3.65 -4.15
C LYS A 106 -14.84 -2.66 -4.44
N LEU A 107 -14.06 -2.27 -3.46
CA LEU A 107 -12.90 -1.38 -3.64
C LEU A 107 -11.89 -1.93 -4.66
N MET A 108 -11.73 -3.25 -4.74
CA MET A 108 -10.81 -3.88 -5.69
C MET A 108 -11.41 -4.11 -7.08
N THR A 109 -12.72 -4.39 -7.18
CA THR A 109 -13.31 -4.98 -8.39
C THR A 109 -14.24 -4.04 -9.17
N THR A 110 -14.48 -2.83 -8.70
CA THR A 110 -15.39 -1.88 -9.38
C THR A 110 -14.70 -1.00 -10.43
N GLY A 111 -13.37 -0.97 -10.45
CA GLY A 111 -12.59 -0.26 -11.47
C GLY A 111 -12.53 -1.04 -12.79
N ASN A 112 -12.39 -0.32 -13.90
CA ASN A 112 -12.31 -0.88 -15.27
C ASN A 112 -10.94 -0.61 -15.92
N GLU A 113 -9.92 -0.32 -15.13
CA GLU A 113 -8.59 -0.03 -15.64
C GLU A 113 -7.94 -1.27 -16.27
N LYS A 114 -7.39 -1.10 -17.48
CA LYS A 114 -6.85 -2.19 -18.30
C LYS A 114 -5.61 -2.87 -17.72
N ASN A 115 -4.98 -2.25 -16.75
CA ASN A 115 -3.77 -2.76 -16.09
C ASN A 115 -4.04 -3.40 -14.72
N VAL A 116 -5.32 -3.59 -14.34
CA VAL A 116 -5.73 -4.20 -13.06
C VAL A 116 -6.42 -5.54 -13.30
N PHE A 117 -5.90 -6.60 -12.70
CA PHE A 117 -6.40 -7.96 -12.83
C PHE A 117 -6.70 -8.55 -11.44
N ASN A 118 -7.97 -8.78 -11.16
CA ASN A 118 -8.41 -9.46 -9.94
C ASN A 118 -8.58 -10.95 -10.20
N VAL A 119 -7.93 -11.79 -9.39
CA VAL A 119 -7.95 -13.25 -9.51
C VAL A 119 -8.51 -13.84 -8.21
N ALA A 120 -9.72 -14.35 -8.27
CA ALA A 120 -10.35 -15.03 -7.16
C ALA A 120 -9.89 -16.49 -7.10
N ILE A 121 -9.30 -16.90 -5.98
CA ILE A 121 -8.78 -18.24 -5.73
C ILE A 121 -9.78 -19.04 -4.88
N ASN A 122 -10.09 -20.25 -5.30
CA ASN A 122 -10.87 -21.21 -4.50
C ASN A 122 -10.01 -21.76 -3.37
N GLY A 123 -9.88 -20.99 -2.29
CA GLY A 123 -9.02 -21.28 -1.16
C GLY A 123 -9.14 -20.24 -0.06
N ASN A 124 -8.16 -20.18 0.79
CA ASN A 124 -8.02 -19.16 1.84
C ASN A 124 -6.89 -18.18 1.49
N PHE A 125 -6.60 -17.24 2.40
CA PHE A 125 -5.54 -16.25 2.19
C PHE A 125 -4.14 -16.88 2.11
N ASP A 126 -3.89 -17.94 2.88
CA ASP A 126 -2.59 -18.64 2.86
C ASP A 126 -2.37 -19.35 1.52
N ASP A 127 -3.42 -19.87 0.91
CA ASP A 127 -3.34 -20.45 -0.44
C ASP A 127 -2.92 -19.40 -1.48
N CYS A 128 -3.51 -18.19 -1.40
CA CYS A 128 -3.12 -17.07 -2.25
C CYS A 128 -1.64 -16.69 -2.02
N GLN A 129 -1.21 -16.61 -0.75
CA GLN A 129 0.18 -16.29 -0.41
C GLN A 129 1.16 -17.36 -0.91
N ASN A 130 0.82 -18.63 -0.74
CA ASN A 130 1.67 -19.75 -1.17
C ASN A 130 1.84 -19.74 -2.70
N LEU A 131 0.77 -19.43 -3.43
CA LEU A 131 0.84 -19.28 -4.89
C LEU A 131 1.82 -18.16 -5.28
N VAL A 132 1.69 -16.98 -4.68
CA VAL A 132 2.59 -15.85 -4.94
C VAL A 132 4.03 -16.19 -4.57
N LYS A 133 4.26 -16.87 -3.43
CA LYS A 133 5.61 -17.31 -3.03
C LYS A 133 6.20 -18.29 -4.04
N ALA A 134 5.39 -19.26 -4.52
CA ALA A 134 5.84 -20.22 -5.55
C ALA A 134 6.22 -19.52 -6.86
N MET A 135 5.43 -18.53 -7.30
CA MET A 135 5.75 -17.71 -8.47
C MET A 135 7.08 -16.95 -8.30
N PHE A 136 7.35 -16.38 -7.13
CA PHE A 136 8.62 -15.70 -6.85
C PHE A 136 9.81 -16.67 -6.74
N ALA A 137 9.57 -17.88 -6.26
CA ALA A 137 10.60 -18.92 -6.12
C ALA A 137 11.05 -19.47 -7.50
N ASP A 138 10.14 -19.53 -8.45
CA ASP A 138 10.46 -19.86 -9.84
C ASP A 138 11.13 -18.65 -10.53
N LYS A 139 12.47 -18.67 -10.54
CA LYS A 139 13.26 -17.58 -11.11
C LYS A 139 13.11 -17.43 -12.61
N SER A 140 12.88 -18.54 -13.32
CA SER A 140 12.64 -18.51 -14.77
C SER A 140 11.33 -17.77 -15.06
N PHE A 141 10.26 -18.16 -14.38
CA PHE A 141 8.95 -17.52 -14.51
C PHE A 141 8.98 -16.05 -14.07
N SER A 142 9.44 -15.77 -12.85
CA SER A 142 9.41 -14.42 -12.29
C SER A 142 10.24 -13.42 -13.10
N SER A 143 11.38 -13.84 -13.65
CA SER A 143 12.19 -13.00 -14.52
C SER A 143 11.56 -12.81 -15.90
N SER A 144 10.95 -13.86 -16.48
CA SER A 144 10.33 -13.78 -17.83
C SER A 144 9.21 -12.74 -17.90
N ILE A 145 8.51 -12.50 -16.80
CA ILE A 145 7.41 -11.51 -16.70
C ILE A 145 7.80 -10.22 -15.99
N ASN A 146 9.06 -10.05 -15.63
CA ASN A 146 9.53 -8.92 -14.82
C ASN A 146 8.68 -8.73 -13.56
N MET A 147 8.56 -9.79 -12.75
CA MET A 147 7.66 -9.86 -11.59
C MET A 147 8.17 -9.03 -10.43
N SER A 148 7.28 -8.26 -9.81
CA SER A 148 7.55 -7.48 -8.61
C SER A 148 6.42 -7.68 -7.57
N GLY A 149 6.63 -7.20 -6.36
CA GLY A 149 5.67 -7.32 -5.26
C GLY A 149 5.59 -6.07 -4.40
N VAL A 150 4.44 -5.93 -3.73
CA VAL A 150 4.15 -4.81 -2.82
C VAL A 150 3.70 -5.30 -1.44
N ASN A 151 4.22 -6.44 -0.98
CA ASN A 151 3.87 -7.03 0.30
C ASN A 151 4.37 -6.19 1.51
N SER A 152 3.99 -6.59 2.72
CA SER A 152 4.30 -5.86 3.96
C SER A 152 5.79 -5.76 4.29
N ILE A 153 6.62 -6.66 3.76
CA ILE A 153 8.08 -6.66 3.95
C ILE A 153 8.82 -5.79 2.93
N ASN A 154 8.10 -5.13 2.02
CA ASN A 154 8.73 -4.23 1.05
C ASN A 154 9.34 -3.03 1.80
N TRP A 155 10.67 -2.87 1.68
CA TRP A 155 11.43 -1.87 2.40
C TRP A 155 10.97 -0.43 2.14
N ALA A 156 10.57 -0.11 0.90
CA ALA A 156 10.04 1.21 0.56
C ALA A 156 8.72 1.51 1.28
N ARG A 157 7.89 0.49 1.54
CA ARG A 157 6.69 0.64 2.37
C ARG A 157 7.03 0.97 3.82
N ILE A 158 7.99 0.25 4.39
CA ILE A 158 8.41 0.44 5.78
C ILE A 158 8.93 1.87 5.98
N ILE A 159 9.83 2.33 5.08
CA ILE A 159 10.36 3.70 5.14
C ILE A 159 9.24 4.74 5.05
N ALA A 160 8.34 4.60 4.08
CA ALA A 160 7.23 5.55 3.91
C ALA A 160 6.30 5.59 5.14
N GLN A 161 6.09 4.44 5.79
CA GLN A 161 5.26 4.36 7.00
C GLN A 161 5.97 4.92 8.24
N SER A 162 7.28 4.81 8.35
CA SER A 162 8.02 5.38 9.49
C SER A 162 7.81 6.89 9.62
N VAL A 163 7.54 7.58 8.51
CA VAL A 163 7.37 9.04 8.48
C VAL A 163 6.25 9.52 9.40
N TYR A 164 5.11 8.82 9.47
CA TYR A 164 4.01 9.27 10.33
C TYR A 164 4.29 9.07 11.83
N TYR A 165 5.18 8.16 12.21
CA TYR A 165 5.68 8.05 13.58
C TYR A 165 6.56 9.25 13.94
N PHE A 166 7.52 9.60 13.09
CA PHE A 166 8.34 10.81 13.29
C PHE A 166 7.48 12.07 13.32
N TYR A 167 6.54 12.20 12.39
CA TYR A 167 5.61 13.33 12.36
C TYR A 167 4.84 13.47 13.67
N SER A 168 4.27 12.37 14.17
CA SER A 168 3.57 12.36 15.45
C SER A 168 4.47 12.75 16.61
N PHE A 169 5.68 12.20 16.65
CA PHE A 169 6.66 12.50 17.69
C PHE A 169 7.00 14.00 17.72
N PHE A 170 7.18 14.63 16.57
CA PHE A 170 7.53 16.05 16.52
C PHE A 170 6.35 16.98 16.87
N LEU A 171 5.12 16.57 16.66
CA LEU A 171 3.93 17.34 17.00
C LEU A 171 3.57 17.30 18.48
N ILE A 172 3.97 16.25 19.21
CA ILE A 172 3.73 16.15 20.64
C ILE A 172 4.68 17.10 21.36
N LYS A 173 4.12 18.13 21.98
CA LYS A 173 4.87 19.20 22.67
C LYS A 173 5.40 18.78 24.03
N ASP A 174 4.56 18.07 24.81
CA ASP A 174 4.94 17.58 26.13
C ASP A 174 5.75 16.28 25.98
N ARG A 175 7.01 16.36 26.36
CA ARG A 175 7.97 15.25 26.34
C ARG A 175 8.51 14.94 27.73
N SER A 176 7.80 15.33 28.76
CA SER A 176 8.15 15.03 30.16
C SER A 176 8.09 13.54 30.47
N GLN A 177 7.33 12.78 29.66
CA GLN A 177 7.22 11.33 29.73
C GLN A 177 7.60 10.68 28.40
N PRO A 178 8.05 9.41 28.41
CA PRO A 178 8.26 8.64 27.18
C PRO A 178 6.97 8.56 26.33
N ILE A 179 7.12 8.75 25.02
CA ILE A 179 6.01 8.58 24.09
C ILE A 179 5.89 7.10 23.74
N ASN A 180 4.72 6.54 24.00
CA ASN A 180 4.39 5.15 23.67
C ASN A 180 3.33 5.13 22.58
N PHE A 181 3.47 4.19 21.63
CA PHE A 181 2.49 3.95 20.58
C PHE A 181 1.73 2.65 20.88
N SER A 182 0.40 2.72 20.85
CA SER A 182 -0.47 1.54 20.86
C SER A 182 -1.05 1.37 19.46
N VAL A 183 -0.69 0.29 18.80
CA VAL A 183 -1.03 0.05 17.39
C VAL A 183 -1.93 -1.16 17.29
N PRO A 184 -3.20 -1.00 16.85
CA PRO A 184 -4.06 -2.15 16.56
C PRO A 184 -3.58 -2.79 15.26
N THR A 185 -3.06 -4.01 15.34
CA THR A 185 -2.47 -4.67 14.18
C THR A 185 -2.81 -6.16 14.11
N GLY A 186 -2.78 -6.73 12.89
CA GLY A 186 -2.90 -8.16 12.63
C GLY A 186 -1.61 -8.73 12.07
N ASN A 187 -1.16 -8.21 10.93
CA ASN A 187 0.03 -8.69 10.21
C ASN A 187 1.30 -7.90 10.52
N PHE A 188 1.27 -7.02 11.51
CA PHE A 188 2.38 -6.14 11.89
C PHE A 188 2.93 -5.26 10.75
N GLY A 189 2.13 -5.02 9.72
CA GLY A 189 2.52 -4.22 8.56
C GLY A 189 2.50 -2.72 8.80
N ASP A 190 2.02 -2.27 9.93
CA ASP A 190 1.87 -0.89 10.40
C ASP A 190 2.79 -0.55 11.60
N VAL A 191 3.62 -1.50 12.03
CA VAL A 191 4.53 -1.38 13.19
C VAL A 191 5.99 -1.31 12.74
#